data_cf302aa38e35a63cc741f509ac40d268
#
_entry.id   cf302aa38e35a63cc741f509ac40d268
#
_cell.length_a   1.000
_cell.length_b   1.000
_cell.length_c   1.000
_cell.angle_alpha   90.00
_cell.angle_beta   90.00
_cell.angle_gamma   90.00
#
_symmetry.space_group_name_H-M   'P 1'
#
loop_
_entity.id
_entity.type
_entity.pdbx_description
1 polymer ?
#
loop_
_entity_poly.entity_id
_entity_poly.type
_entity_poly.pdbx_seq_one_letter_code
_entity_poly.pdbx_strand_id
1 'polypeptide(L)'
;NLREGGNHSGNWGGVLANPATILANAIASLVDGKGRMKLDILKPPPISNRVRAALADVEIKPTADEPQLAEDWGEEGLTAAERLYAWNTLEVLAMSSGSIEKPANAIPGRANAVLQLRFVVGTKYEE
;
A
#
# COMPACT_ATOMS: atom_id res chain seq x y z
N ASN A 1 13.96 -13.23 1.57
CA ASN A 1 14.98 -13.74 2.46
C ASN A 1 16.36 -13.48 1.87
N LEU A 2 17.22 -12.75 2.58
CA LEU A 2 18.59 -12.47 2.14
C LEU A 2 19.60 -13.42 2.77
N ARG A 3 19.32 -13.89 4.02
CA ARG A 3 20.20 -14.78 4.78
C ARG A 3 19.45 -15.39 5.96
N GLU A 4 20.02 -16.42 6.54
CA GLU A 4 19.51 -17.01 7.79
C GLU A 4 19.99 -16.21 9.00
N GLY A 5 19.11 -16.09 10.00
CA GLY A 5 19.39 -15.37 11.24
C GLY A 5 19.59 -13.87 11.11
N GLY A 6 19.96 -13.25 12.20
CA GLY A 6 20.30 -11.83 12.29
C GLY A 6 21.80 -11.63 12.50
N ASN A 7 22.32 -10.49 12.08
CA ASN A 7 23.73 -10.14 12.25
C ASN A 7 23.86 -8.86 13.07
N HIS A 8 24.76 -8.86 14.05
CA HIS A 8 24.93 -7.74 14.98
C HIS A 8 25.12 -6.40 14.24
N SER A 9 24.22 -5.43 14.50
CA SER A 9 24.18 -4.19 13.74
C SER A 9 25.41 -3.30 13.96
N GLY A 10 26.03 -3.37 15.14
CA GLY A 10 27.26 -2.65 15.44
C GLY A 10 28.46 -3.11 14.62
N ASN A 11 28.48 -4.36 14.19
CA ASN A 11 29.56 -4.94 13.37
C ASN A 11 29.27 -4.85 11.88
N TRP A 12 27.99 -4.88 11.49
CA TRP A 12 27.57 -5.10 10.11
C TRP A 12 26.67 -4.00 9.56
N GLY A 13 26.30 -3.01 10.39
CA GLY A 13 25.48 -1.87 9.98
C GLY A 13 26.18 -1.07 8.88
N GLY A 14 25.47 -0.75 7.82
CA GLY A 14 25.97 -0.03 6.67
C GLY A 14 26.71 -0.86 5.62
N VAL A 15 27.04 -2.13 5.92
CA VAL A 15 27.71 -3.03 4.95
C VAL A 15 26.86 -4.27 4.58
N LEU A 16 25.91 -4.66 5.42
CA LEU A 16 24.92 -5.68 5.05
C LEU A 16 23.61 -5.03 4.63
N ALA A 17 23.03 -5.56 3.56
CA ALA A 17 21.70 -5.16 3.13
C ALA A 17 20.65 -5.50 4.20
N ASN A 18 19.79 -4.54 4.54
CA ASN A 18 18.69 -4.73 5.45
C ASN A 18 17.40 -5.03 4.67
N PRO A 19 16.83 -6.23 4.79
CA PRO A 19 15.64 -6.61 4.02
C PRO A 19 14.40 -5.77 4.38
N ALA A 20 14.30 -5.27 5.61
CA ALA A 20 13.21 -4.38 5.99
C ALA A 20 13.28 -3.05 5.22
N THR A 21 14.48 -2.47 5.11
CA THR A 21 14.70 -1.24 4.34
C THR A 21 14.41 -1.46 2.85
N ILE A 22 14.87 -2.58 2.29
CA ILE A 22 14.58 -2.94 0.88
C ILE A 22 13.08 -3.08 0.67
N LEU A 23 12.37 -3.82 1.54
CA LEU A 23 10.93 -4.04 1.44
C LEU A 23 10.13 -2.74 1.57
N ALA A 24 10.49 -1.88 2.53
CA ALA A 24 9.84 -0.58 2.71
C ALA A 24 9.98 0.29 1.45
N ASN A 25 11.18 0.34 0.84
CA ASN A 25 11.39 1.08 -0.40
C ASN A 25 10.67 0.44 -1.60
N ALA A 26 10.58 -0.89 -1.67
CA ALA A 26 9.79 -1.57 -2.69
C ALA A 26 8.31 -1.18 -2.59
N ILE A 27 7.72 -1.20 -1.39
CA ILE A 27 6.34 -0.73 -1.18
C ILE A 27 6.20 0.75 -1.55
N ALA A 28 7.13 1.60 -1.11
CA ALA A 28 7.12 3.03 -1.42
C ALA A 28 7.33 3.34 -2.93
N SER A 29 7.80 2.38 -3.73
CA SER A 29 7.84 2.50 -5.19
C SER A 29 6.48 2.25 -5.85
N LEU A 30 5.58 1.54 -5.17
CA LEU A 30 4.24 1.19 -5.66
C LEU A 30 3.20 2.23 -5.25
N VAL A 31 3.25 2.70 -4.01
CA VAL A 31 2.33 3.69 -3.43
C VAL A 31 3.08 4.80 -2.72
N ASP A 32 2.49 5.97 -2.66
CA ASP A 32 3.01 7.09 -1.87
C ASP A 32 2.47 7.10 -0.43
N GLY A 33 2.90 8.10 0.36
CA GLY A 33 2.48 8.26 1.75
C GLY A 33 1.00 8.65 1.94
N LYS A 34 0.24 8.79 0.86
CA LYS A 34 -1.21 9.06 0.85
C LYS A 34 -1.99 7.89 0.23
N GLY A 35 -1.36 6.75 -0.01
CA GLY A 35 -1.99 5.59 -0.62
C GLY A 35 -2.26 5.72 -2.12
N ARG A 36 -1.66 6.71 -2.80
CA ARG A 36 -1.81 6.90 -4.25
C ARG A 36 -0.86 5.98 -5.00
N MET A 37 -1.37 5.29 -6.02
CA MET A 37 -0.54 4.41 -6.83
C MET A 37 0.41 5.19 -7.72
N LYS A 38 1.69 4.86 -7.65
CA LYS A 38 2.77 5.52 -8.41
C LYS A 38 2.99 4.92 -9.79
N LEU A 39 2.62 3.65 -9.99
CA LEU A 39 2.80 2.95 -11.26
C LEU A 39 1.52 2.96 -12.07
N ASP A 40 1.59 3.40 -13.32
CA ASP A 40 0.42 3.51 -14.19
C ASP A 40 -0.21 2.14 -14.50
N ILE A 41 0.58 1.06 -14.52
CA ILE A 41 0.08 -0.30 -14.70
C ILE A 41 -0.89 -0.75 -13.60
N LEU A 42 -0.79 -0.17 -12.40
CA LEU A 42 -1.69 -0.46 -11.28
C LEU A 42 -2.96 0.39 -11.31
N LYS A 43 -2.99 1.45 -12.12
CA LYS A 43 -4.14 2.35 -12.21
C LYS A 43 -5.21 1.77 -13.13
N PRO A 44 -6.49 2.03 -12.86
CA PRO A 44 -7.56 1.66 -13.77
C PRO A 44 -7.58 2.59 -14.99
N PRO A 45 -8.32 2.24 -16.06
CA PRO A 45 -8.62 3.19 -17.11
C PRO A 45 -9.36 4.42 -16.53
N PRO A 46 -9.32 5.58 -17.22
CA PRO A 46 -10.01 6.78 -16.78
C PRO A 46 -11.49 6.53 -16.51
N ILE A 47 -11.99 7.09 -15.41
CA ILE A 47 -13.40 6.97 -15.04
C ILE A 47 -14.26 7.64 -16.11
N SER A 48 -15.17 6.90 -16.75
CA SER A 48 -16.04 7.43 -17.79
C SER A 48 -17.06 8.44 -17.22
N ASN A 49 -17.52 9.36 -18.06
CA ASN A 49 -18.56 10.33 -17.68
C ASN A 49 -19.85 9.64 -17.20
N ARG A 50 -20.17 8.46 -17.77
CA ARG A 50 -21.34 7.68 -17.33
C ARG A 50 -21.18 7.18 -15.89
N VAL A 51 -20.00 6.67 -15.53
CA VAL A 51 -19.71 6.22 -14.16
C VAL A 51 -19.69 7.40 -13.20
N ARG A 52 -19.06 8.54 -13.60
CA ARG A 52 -19.07 9.75 -12.77
C ARG A 52 -20.48 10.26 -12.49
N ALA A 53 -21.34 10.29 -13.52
CA ALA A 53 -22.74 10.69 -13.38
C ALA A 53 -23.51 9.75 -12.44
N ALA A 54 -23.27 8.43 -12.53
CA ALA A 54 -23.90 7.45 -11.65
C ALA A 54 -23.44 7.55 -10.19
N LEU A 55 -22.23 8.06 -9.94
CA LEU A 55 -21.66 8.22 -8.59
C LEU A 55 -21.84 9.63 -8.02
N ALA A 56 -22.35 10.59 -8.81
CA ALA A 56 -22.42 12.00 -8.42
C ALA A 56 -23.24 12.24 -7.14
N ASP A 57 -24.31 11.48 -6.94
CA ASP A 57 -25.20 11.59 -5.79
C ASP A 57 -24.91 10.55 -4.69
N VAL A 58 -23.85 9.74 -4.87
CA VAL A 58 -23.46 8.73 -3.89
C VAL A 58 -22.57 9.35 -2.82
N GLU A 59 -23.12 9.50 -1.62
CA GLU A 59 -22.37 9.96 -0.45
C GLU A 59 -21.89 8.75 0.36
N ILE A 60 -20.60 8.76 0.70
CA ILE A 60 -20.02 7.81 1.64
C ILE A 60 -20.10 8.43 3.03
N LYS A 61 -21.07 7.98 3.82
CA LYS A 61 -21.28 8.47 5.19
C LYS A 61 -21.07 7.32 6.17
N PRO A 62 -19.93 7.29 6.87
CA PRO A 62 -19.73 6.32 7.95
C PRO A 62 -20.79 6.50 9.04
N THR A 63 -21.28 5.39 9.57
CA THR A 63 -22.10 5.39 10.79
C THR A 63 -21.22 5.65 12.02
N ALA A 64 -21.84 5.82 13.21
CA ALA A 64 -21.07 6.09 14.44
C ALA A 64 -20.08 4.97 14.81
N ASP A 65 -20.35 3.74 14.39
CA ASP A 65 -19.53 2.56 14.68
C ASP A 65 -18.50 2.26 13.57
N GLU A 66 -18.47 3.04 12.48
CA GLU A 66 -17.55 2.89 11.36
C GLU A 66 -16.39 3.89 11.43
N PRO A 67 -15.23 3.56 10.81
CA PRO A 67 -14.09 4.47 10.77
C PRO A 67 -14.44 5.79 10.07
N GLN A 68 -13.92 6.89 10.58
CA GLN A 68 -14.02 8.18 9.90
C GLN A 68 -13.17 8.19 8.62
N LEU A 69 -13.68 8.88 7.58
CA LEU A 69 -12.94 9.02 6.33
C LEU A 69 -11.69 9.88 6.52
N ALA A 70 -10.58 9.46 5.93
CA ALA A 70 -9.39 10.28 5.80
C ALA A 70 -9.53 11.16 4.54
N GLU A 71 -9.77 12.45 4.71
CA GLU A 71 -10.08 13.38 3.62
C GLU A 71 -8.98 13.48 2.56
N ASP A 72 -7.73 13.43 3.00
CA ASP A 72 -6.55 13.58 2.15
C ASP A 72 -5.90 12.24 1.75
N TRP A 73 -6.62 11.11 1.91
CA TRP A 73 -6.15 9.78 1.54
C TRP A 73 -6.63 9.35 0.16
N GLY A 74 -5.76 8.66 -0.58
CA GLY A 74 -6.06 8.12 -1.91
C GLY A 74 -5.89 9.12 -3.06
N GLU A 75 -6.36 8.75 -4.23
CA GLU A 75 -6.16 9.52 -5.47
C GLU A 75 -6.80 10.91 -5.40
N GLU A 76 -6.06 11.92 -5.87
CA GLU A 76 -6.52 13.30 -5.92
C GLU A 76 -7.59 13.53 -7.00
N GLY A 77 -8.46 14.49 -6.77
CA GLY A 77 -9.49 14.90 -7.74
C GLY A 77 -10.64 13.91 -7.90
N LEU A 78 -10.70 12.86 -7.05
CA LEU A 78 -11.80 11.90 -7.01
C LEU A 78 -12.64 12.09 -5.75
N THR A 79 -13.95 11.91 -5.88
CA THR A 79 -14.85 11.86 -4.72
C THR A 79 -14.60 10.58 -3.91
N ALA A 80 -15.08 10.49 -2.67
CA ALA A 80 -15.00 9.29 -1.87
C ALA A 80 -15.68 8.09 -2.56
N ALA A 81 -16.82 8.31 -3.21
CA ALA A 81 -17.53 7.28 -3.97
C ALA A 81 -16.72 6.82 -5.20
N GLU A 82 -16.08 7.72 -5.92
CA GLU A 82 -15.22 7.38 -7.05
C GLU A 82 -13.99 6.58 -6.60
N ARG A 83 -13.33 6.96 -5.49
CA ARG A 83 -12.21 6.19 -4.93
C ARG A 83 -12.63 4.79 -4.50
N LEU A 84 -13.82 4.64 -3.92
CA LEU A 84 -14.29 3.35 -3.40
C LEU A 84 -14.79 2.41 -4.49
N TYR A 85 -15.52 2.92 -5.50
CA TYR A 85 -16.23 2.11 -6.47
C TYR A 85 -15.66 2.12 -7.88
N ALA A 86 -14.83 3.11 -8.22
CA ALA A 86 -14.35 3.33 -9.58
C ALA A 86 -12.82 3.48 -9.70
N TRP A 87 -12.09 3.23 -8.62
CA TRP A 87 -10.63 3.34 -8.60
C TRP A 87 -9.97 2.08 -8.00
N ASN A 88 -8.73 1.80 -8.40
CA ASN A 88 -7.96 0.71 -7.80
C ASN A 88 -7.30 1.18 -6.51
N THR A 89 -7.07 0.25 -5.58
CA THR A 89 -6.30 0.51 -4.36
C THR A 89 -5.31 -0.61 -4.10
N LEU A 90 -4.15 -0.26 -3.57
CA LEU A 90 -3.13 -1.21 -3.14
C LEU A 90 -2.95 -1.06 -1.63
N GLU A 91 -3.35 -2.09 -0.89
CA GLU A 91 -3.33 -2.09 0.57
C GLU A 91 -2.23 -2.99 1.12
N VAL A 92 -1.49 -2.51 2.10
CA VAL A 92 -0.54 -3.33 2.86
C VAL A 92 -1.30 -3.99 4.01
N LEU A 93 -1.60 -5.27 3.87
CA LEU A 93 -2.37 -6.01 4.88
C LEU A 93 -1.52 -6.50 6.05
N ALA A 94 -0.24 -6.79 5.80
CA ALA A 94 0.70 -7.21 6.83
C ALA A 94 2.12 -6.87 6.40
N MET A 95 2.96 -6.57 7.39
CA MET A 95 4.40 -6.36 7.18
C MET A 95 5.16 -6.82 8.41
N SER A 96 6.27 -7.54 8.23
CA SER A 96 7.09 -8.05 9.33
C SER A 96 8.56 -8.14 8.99
N SER A 97 9.42 -7.81 9.97
CA SER A 97 10.86 -8.05 9.94
C SER A 97 11.41 -7.96 11.36
N GLY A 98 12.22 -8.93 11.77
CA GLY A 98 12.66 -9.02 13.16
C GLY A 98 11.51 -9.33 14.13
N SER A 99 11.67 -8.97 15.41
CA SER A 99 10.65 -9.11 16.45
C SER A 99 10.42 -7.77 17.13
N ILE A 100 9.18 -7.31 17.14
CA ILE A 100 8.77 -6.09 17.90
C ILE A 100 8.77 -6.36 19.40
N GLU A 101 8.37 -7.55 19.82
CA GLU A 101 8.27 -7.92 21.25
C GLU A 101 9.65 -8.11 21.89
N LYS A 102 10.62 -8.57 21.08
CA LYS A 102 12.00 -8.80 21.53
C LYS A 102 12.98 -8.23 20.51
N PRO A 103 13.10 -6.90 20.45
CA PRO A 103 14.02 -6.27 19.50
C PRO A 103 15.47 -6.62 19.86
N ALA A 104 16.24 -7.03 18.86
CA ALA A 104 17.66 -7.33 19.02
C ALA A 104 18.50 -6.30 18.25
N ASN A 105 19.73 -6.05 18.71
CA ASN A 105 20.73 -5.25 18.00
C ASN A 105 21.28 -6.02 16.78
N ALA A 106 20.38 -6.47 15.90
CA ALA A 106 20.74 -7.30 14.75
C ALA A 106 19.97 -6.85 13.50
N ILE A 107 20.67 -6.86 12.37
CA ILE A 107 20.08 -6.69 11.05
C ILE A 107 19.33 -8.00 10.73
N PRO A 108 18.01 -7.99 10.53
CA PRO A 108 17.24 -9.19 10.22
C PRO A 108 17.72 -9.87 8.94
N GLY A 109 17.53 -11.17 8.81
CA GLY A 109 17.84 -11.93 7.60
C GLY A 109 16.73 -11.86 6.55
N ARG A 110 15.49 -11.52 6.98
CA ARG A 110 14.30 -11.52 6.12
C ARG A 110 13.32 -10.41 6.49
N ALA A 111 12.51 -10.03 5.51
CA ALA A 111 11.31 -9.23 5.69
C ALA A 111 10.20 -9.78 4.80
N ASN A 112 8.95 -9.62 5.22
CA ASN A 112 7.78 -10.08 4.49
C ASN A 112 6.71 -9.00 4.51
N ALA A 113 5.95 -8.89 3.41
CA ALA A 113 4.72 -8.12 3.36
C ALA A 113 3.67 -8.89 2.58
N VAL A 114 2.41 -8.67 2.92
CA VAL A 114 1.24 -9.11 2.17
C VAL A 114 0.54 -7.86 1.68
N LEU A 115 0.43 -7.72 0.38
CA LEU A 115 -0.27 -6.62 -0.27
C LEU A 115 -1.49 -7.15 -1.00
N GLN A 116 -2.55 -6.35 -1.05
CA GLN A 116 -3.76 -6.64 -1.79
C GLN A 116 -4.03 -5.53 -2.79
N LEU A 117 -4.04 -5.87 -4.06
CA LEU A 117 -4.58 -5.00 -5.11
C LEU A 117 -6.09 -5.27 -5.23
N ARG A 118 -6.90 -4.26 -4.94
CA ARG A 118 -8.33 -4.24 -5.26
C ARG A 118 -8.48 -3.46 -6.56
N PHE A 119 -9.10 -4.06 -7.55
CA PHE A 119 -9.18 -3.46 -8.88
C PHE A 119 -10.59 -3.49 -9.46
N VAL A 120 -10.86 -2.50 -10.30
CA VAL A 120 -12.12 -2.37 -11.02
C VAL A 120 -12.03 -2.97 -12.43
N VAL A 121 -13.19 -3.19 -13.03
CA VAL A 121 -13.30 -3.70 -14.40
C VAL A 121 -12.51 -2.83 -15.39
N GLY A 122 -11.78 -3.48 -16.28
CA GLY A 122 -10.92 -2.84 -17.29
C GLY A 122 -9.46 -2.67 -16.87
N THR A 123 -9.12 -3.01 -15.61
CA THR A 123 -7.73 -3.06 -15.17
C THR A 123 -7.03 -4.29 -15.78
N LYS A 124 -5.85 -4.08 -16.33
CA LYS A 124 -5.03 -5.15 -16.94
C LYS A 124 -4.16 -5.81 -15.87
N TYR A 125 -4.74 -6.72 -15.12
CA TYR A 125 -4.07 -7.38 -13.98
C TYR A 125 -3.19 -8.59 -14.37
N GLU A 126 -3.22 -9.01 -15.65
CA GLU A 126 -2.44 -10.15 -16.16
C GLU A 126 -1.11 -9.72 -16.82
N GLU A 127 -0.84 -8.42 -16.91
CA GLU A 127 0.42 -7.86 -17.42
C GLU A 127 1.39 -7.57 -16.24
#